data_dad8f293bea76d7313e1879e4d855253
#
_entry.id   dad8f293bea76d7313e1879e4d855253
#
_cell.length_a   1.000
_cell.length_b   1.000
_cell.length_c   1.000
_cell.angle_alpha   90.00
_cell.angle_beta   90.00
_cell.angle_gamma   90.00
#
_symmetry.space_group_name_H-M   'P 1'
#
loop_
_entity.id
_entity.type
_entity.pdbx_description
1 polymer ?
#
loop_
_entity_poly.entity_id
_entity_poly.type
_entity_poly.pdbx_seq_one_letter_code
_entity_poly.pdbx_strand_id
1 'polypeptide(L)'
;RDGINVDPFIVLSIIGIESNYGLNKGKYTVFGALYTQVLLMPKRSKWAKRQLVDFLLLCYQDNLSPHSIQGSYAGAFGYGQFIPSSFISYSVDGNSDGKRKPYDWDDVIASITNYLIKNGYPSEGDDDKSIYKSVFAYNHADNYVKAVLALSQEIKKNIN
;
A
#
# COMPACT_ATOMS: atom_id res chain seq x y z
N ARG A 1 17.13 2.25 -16.24
CA ARG A 1 15.92 2.94 -15.72
C ARG A 1 16.40 3.97 -14.73
N ASP A 2 16.26 5.22 -15.13
CA ASP A 2 16.91 6.35 -14.50
C ASP A 2 16.37 6.61 -13.09
N GLY A 3 17.26 6.47 -12.10
CA GLY A 3 17.46 7.41 -11.03
C GLY A 3 16.33 7.73 -10.05
N ILE A 4 15.41 6.80 -9.72
CA ILE A 4 14.51 7.04 -8.59
C ILE A 4 15.05 6.25 -7.40
N ASN A 5 15.71 6.96 -6.52
CA ASN A 5 16.49 6.37 -5.44
C ASN A 5 15.70 6.35 -4.13
N VAL A 6 14.57 5.65 -4.12
CA VAL A 6 13.91 5.35 -2.85
C VAL A 6 14.73 4.29 -2.13
N ASP A 7 15.09 4.54 -0.87
CA ASP A 7 15.81 3.58 -0.04
C ASP A 7 15.01 2.25 0.03
N PRO A 8 15.55 1.13 -0.50
CA PRO A 8 14.86 -0.14 -0.54
C PRO A 8 14.51 -0.66 0.86
N PHE A 9 15.26 -0.27 1.90
CA PHE A 9 14.98 -0.67 3.27
C PHE A 9 13.72 0.00 3.82
N ILE A 10 13.38 1.21 3.37
CA ILE A 10 12.10 1.85 3.71
C ILE A 10 10.94 1.08 3.06
N VAL A 11 11.06 0.69 1.79
CA VAL A 11 10.05 -0.12 1.09
C VAL A 11 9.85 -1.47 1.79
N LEU A 12 10.95 -2.16 2.13
CA LEU A 12 10.90 -3.42 2.88
C LEU A 12 10.24 -3.25 4.24
N SER A 13 10.51 -2.14 4.94
CA SER A 13 9.94 -1.87 6.26
C SER A 13 8.43 -1.62 6.18
N ILE A 14 7.96 -0.91 5.17
CA ILE A 14 6.53 -0.75 4.90
C ILE A 14 5.89 -2.12 4.68
N ILE A 15 6.43 -2.96 3.81
CA ILE A 15 5.93 -4.32 3.55
C ILE A 15 5.90 -5.16 4.83
N GLY A 16 6.95 -5.06 5.66
CA GLY A 16 7.04 -5.75 6.93
C GLY A 16 5.92 -5.35 7.90
N ILE A 17 5.67 -4.06 8.05
CA ILE A 17 4.63 -3.52 8.94
C ILE A 17 3.23 -3.82 8.40
N GLU A 18 2.99 -3.67 7.10
CA GLU A 18 1.67 -3.82 6.50
C GLU A 18 1.20 -5.28 6.42
N SER A 19 2.08 -6.19 6.05
CA SER A 19 1.69 -7.56 5.75
C SER A 19 2.56 -8.63 6.40
N ASN A 20 3.49 -8.25 7.28
CA ASN A 20 4.49 -9.19 7.80
C ASN A 20 5.16 -9.98 6.65
N TYR A 21 5.67 -9.24 5.67
CA TYR A 21 6.29 -9.80 4.46
C TYR A 21 5.38 -10.78 3.70
N GLY A 22 4.10 -10.43 3.57
CA GLY A 22 3.11 -11.21 2.83
C GLY A 22 2.45 -12.35 3.61
N LEU A 23 2.84 -12.60 4.86
CA LEU A 23 2.24 -13.63 5.71
C LEU A 23 0.83 -13.24 6.20
N ASN A 24 0.56 -11.93 6.33
CA ASN A 24 -0.74 -11.41 6.75
C ASN A 24 -1.43 -10.67 5.60
N LYS A 25 -2.49 -11.27 5.06
CA LYS A 25 -3.28 -10.69 3.96
C LYS A 25 -4.57 -10.02 4.44
N GLY A 26 -4.82 -10.01 5.75
CA GLY A 26 -6.07 -9.58 6.35
C GLY A 26 -7.03 -10.75 6.63
N LYS A 27 -8.09 -10.45 7.39
CA LYS A 27 -9.05 -11.46 7.89
C LYS A 27 -10.44 -11.34 7.27
N TYR A 28 -10.70 -10.28 6.51
CA TYR A 28 -12.02 -9.98 5.96
C TYR A 28 -11.94 -9.96 4.44
N THR A 29 -13.03 -10.26 3.75
CA THR A 29 -13.12 -9.91 2.34
C THR A 29 -13.19 -8.39 2.21
N VAL A 30 -12.46 -7.81 1.26
CA VAL A 30 -12.46 -6.37 1.00
C VAL A 30 -13.89 -5.89 0.72
N PHE A 31 -14.63 -6.65 -0.11
CA PHE A 31 -16.04 -6.38 -0.38
C PHE A 31 -16.86 -6.31 0.91
N GLY A 32 -16.79 -7.35 1.75
CA GLY A 32 -17.55 -7.44 3.00
C GLY A 32 -17.23 -6.31 3.97
N ALA A 33 -15.92 -6.01 4.13
CA ALA A 33 -15.46 -4.93 5.00
C ALA A 33 -16.00 -3.55 4.54
N LEU A 34 -15.88 -3.22 3.27
CA LEU A 34 -16.35 -1.95 2.72
C LEU A 34 -17.89 -1.87 2.71
N TYR A 35 -18.57 -2.95 2.34
CA TYR A 35 -20.04 -3.01 2.33
C TYR A 35 -20.61 -2.82 3.73
N THR A 36 -20.02 -3.47 4.75
CA THR A 36 -20.40 -3.28 6.14
C THR A 36 -20.24 -1.83 6.58
N GLN A 37 -19.15 -1.17 6.20
CA GLN A 37 -18.94 0.25 6.51
C GLN A 37 -19.96 1.16 5.80
N VAL A 38 -20.37 0.81 4.57
CA VAL A 38 -21.42 1.55 3.86
C VAL A 38 -22.74 1.51 4.63
N LEU A 39 -23.11 0.35 5.15
CA LEU A 39 -24.41 0.14 5.81
C LEU A 39 -24.43 0.58 7.26
N LEU A 40 -23.37 0.27 8.02
CA LEU A 40 -23.40 0.34 9.48
C LEU A 40 -22.55 1.49 10.07
N MET A 41 -21.80 2.21 9.25
CA MET A 41 -20.93 3.29 9.74
C MET A 41 -21.26 4.64 9.08
N PRO A 42 -22.28 5.37 9.54
CA PRO A 42 -22.76 6.61 8.87
C PRO A 42 -21.66 7.63 8.59
N LYS A 43 -20.71 7.82 9.52
CA LYS A 43 -19.59 8.76 9.36
C LYS A 43 -18.61 8.36 8.26
N ARG A 44 -18.52 7.08 7.94
CA ARG A 44 -17.62 6.53 6.91
C ARG A 44 -18.33 6.10 5.63
N SER A 45 -19.66 6.01 5.64
CA SER A 45 -20.47 5.45 4.56
C SER A 45 -20.14 6.08 3.20
N LYS A 46 -20.06 7.40 3.12
CA LYS A 46 -19.73 8.10 1.86
C LYS A 46 -18.34 7.73 1.33
N TRP A 47 -17.35 7.65 2.21
CA TRP A 47 -15.99 7.25 1.85
C TRP A 47 -15.94 5.77 1.45
N ALA A 48 -16.53 4.89 2.26
CA ALA A 48 -16.55 3.45 2.02
C ALA A 48 -17.28 3.10 0.70
N LYS A 49 -18.35 3.83 0.36
CA LYS A 49 -19.05 3.66 -0.92
C LYS A 49 -18.14 3.94 -2.11
N ARG A 50 -17.32 5.01 -2.06
CA ARG A 50 -16.34 5.29 -3.12
C ARG A 50 -15.30 4.18 -3.24
N GLN A 51 -14.73 3.75 -2.09
CA GLN A 51 -13.77 2.65 -2.08
C GLN A 51 -14.37 1.34 -2.61
N LEU A 52 -15.63 1.06 -2.30
CA LEU A 52 -16.34 -0.13 -2.78
C LEU A 52 -16.54 -0.09 -4.31
N VAL A 53 -16.90 1.07 -4.86
CA VAL A 53 -17.03 1.26 -6.31
C VAL A 53 -15.69 1.04 -6.99
N ASP A 54 -14.63 1.67 -6.48
CA ASP A 54 -13.26 1.53 -7.00
C ASP A 54 -12.80 0.05 -6.96
N PHE A 55 -13.09 -0.64 -5.87
CA PHE A 55 -12.78 -2.07 -5.71
C PHE A 55 -13.54 -2.95 -6.71
N LEU A 56 -14.82 -2.71 -6.91
CA LEU A 56 -15.62 -3.47 -7.87
C LEU A 56 -15.16 -3.24 -9.31
N LEU A 57 -14.76 -2.01 -9.65
CA LEU A 57 -14.18 -1.70 -10.96
C LEU A 57 -12.86 -2.44 -11.17
N LEU A 58 -11.97 -2.46 -10.18
CA LEU A 58 -10.74 -3.26 -10.22
C LEU A 58 -11.02 -4.74 -10.45
N CYS A 59 -11.95 -5.32 -9.68
CA CYS A 59 -12.32 -6.72 -9.84
C CYS A 59 -12.88 -7.01 -11.23
N TYR A 60 -13.68 -6.12 -11.77
CA TYR A 60 -14.23 -6.25 -13.13
C TYR A 60 -13.13 -6.21 -14.20
N GLN A 61 -12.22 -5.23 -14.11
CA GLN A 61 -11.12 -5.07 -15.07
C GLN A 61 -10.18 -6.26 -15.10
N ASP A 62 -9.88 -6.83 -13.92
CA ASP A 62 -8.93 -7.93 -13.77
C ASP A 62 -9.60 -9.31 -13.75
N ASN A 63 -10.91 -9.37 -14.03
CA ASN A 63 -11.72 -10.61 -14.01
C ASN A 63 -11.59 -11.38 -12.68
N LEU A 64 -11.63 -10.67 -11.54
CA LEU A 64 -11.52 -11.23 -10.20
C LEU A 64 -12.87 -11.28 -9.51
N SER A 65 -13.08 -12.34 -8.70
CA SER A 65 -14.26 -12.39 -7.82
C SER A 65 -14.08 -11.40 -6.67
N PRO A 66 -15.02 -10.43 -6.45
CA PRO A 66 -14.95 -9.52 -5.32
C PRO A 66 -14.94 -10.21 -3.95
N HIS A 67 -15.45 -11.45 -3.88
CA HIS A 67 -15.51 -12.23 -2.65
C HIS A 67 -14.23 -13.02 -2.35
N SER A 68 -13.28 -13.07 -3.27
CA SER A 68 -12.02 -13.83 -3.11
C SER A 68 -10.87 -13.00 -2.52
N ILE A 69 -10.95 -11.67 -2.59
CA ILE A 69 -9.86 -10.78 -2.16
C ILE A 69 -9.98 -10.50 -0.67
N GLN A 70 -8.96 -10.93 0.08
CA GLN A 70 -8.85 -10.67 1.51
C GLN A 70 -8.15 -9.34 1.80
N GLY A 71 -8.48 -8.72 2.92
CA GLY A 71 -7.90 -7.47 3.35
C GLY A 71 -8.20 -7.14 4.81
N SER A 72 -7.89 -5.90 5.18
CA SER A 72 -8.16 -5.37 6.50
C SER A 72 -9.65 -5.02 6.70
N TYR A 73 -10.04 -4.77 7.94
CA TYR A 73 -11.38 -4.25 8.25
C TYR A 73 -11.67 -2.89 7.57
N ALA A 74 -10.63 -2.15 7.21
CA ALA A 74 -10.74 -0.87 6.51
C ALA A 74 -10.83 -1.02 4.99
N GLY A 75 -10.71 -2.25 4.44
CA GLY A 75 -10.74 -2.53 3.02
C GLY A 75 -9.40 -2.35 2.31
N ALA A 76 -8.30 -2.27 3.06
CA ALA A 76 -6.95 -2.29 2.50
C ALA A 76 -6.56 -3.73 2.12
N PHE A 77 -5.82 -3.94 1.02
CA PHE A 77 -5.50 -5.26 0.50
C PHE A 77 -4.13 -5.32 -0.17
N GLY A 78 -3.70 -6.54 -0.46
CA GLY A 78 -2.37 -6.80 -1.03
C GLY A 78 -1.24 -6.73 0.00
N TYR A 79 -0.01 -7.01 -0.43
CA TYR A 79 1.15 -6.96 0.46
C TYR A 79 1.50 -5.53 0.91
N GLY A 80 1.13 -4.51 0.11
CA GLY A 80 1.28 -3.09 0.46
C GLY A 80 0.09 -2.50 1.21
N GLN A 81 -0.98 -3.27 1.45
CA GLN A 81 -2.19 -2.82 2.14
C GLN A 81 -2.77 -1.50 1.59
N PHE A 82 -2.81 -1.37 0.27
CA PHE A 82 -3.47 -0.24 -0.37
C PHE A 82 -4.99 -0.33 -0.24
N ILE A 83 -5.65 0.80 0.07
CA ILE A 83 -7.09 0.93 -0.17
C ILE A 83 -7.36 1.01 -1.68
N PRO A 84 -8.56 0.67 -2.18
CA PRO A 84 -8.86 0.60 -3.62
C PRO A 84 -8.48 1.86 -4.39
N SER A 85 -8.82 3.05 -3.92
CA SER A 85 -8.45 4.30 -4.58
C SER A 85 -6.94 4.54 -4.65
N SER A 86 -6.20 4.14 -3.63
CA SER A 86 -4.73 4.22 -3.63
C SER A 86 -4.12 3.21 -4.60
N PHE A 87 -4.67 2.00 -4.68
CA PHE A 87 -4.23 1.01 -5.65
C PHE A 87 -4.40 1.51 -7.09
N ILE A 88 -5.57 2.08 -7.41
CA ILE A 88 -5.81 2.68 -8.73
C ILE A 88 -4.78 3.78 -9.06
N SER A 89 -4.50 4.65 -8.08
CA SER A 89 -3.68 5.85 -8.30
C SER A 89 -2.17 5.58 -8.34
N TYR A 90 -1.71 4.54 -7.63
CA TYR A 90 -0.28 4.36 -7.37
C TYR A 90 0.28 3.01 -7.81
N SER A 91 -0.58 2.01 -8.10
CA SER A 91 -0.06 0.71 -8.53
C SER A 91 0.65 0.77 -9.87
N VAL A 92 1.72 0.00 -9.98
CA VAL A 92 2.61 -0.08 -11.15
C VAL A 92 2.76 -1.56 -11.51
N ASP A 93 2.83 -1.82 -12.81
CA ASP A 93 3.26 -3.09 -13.37
C ASP A 93 4.79 -3.15 -13.31
N GLY A 94 5.31 -3.77 -12.27
CA GLY A 94 6.74 -3.82 -11.96
C GLY A 94 7.52 -4.79 -12.85
N ASN A 95 6.89 -5.89 -13.24
CA ASN A 95 7.48 -6.95 -14.05
C ASN A 95 7.15 -6.82 -15.55
N SER A 96 6.35 -5.83 -15.94
CA SER A 96 5.94 -5.55 -17.33
C SER A 96 5.13 -6.69 -17.98
N ASP A 97 4.30 -7.39 -17.19
CA ASP A 97 3.41 -8.46 -17.69
C ASP A 97 2.04 -7.94 -18.15
N GLY A 98 1.83 -6.63 -18.11
CA GLY A 98 0.60 -5.95 -18.52
C GLY A 98 -0.48 -5.91 -17.42
N LYS A 99 -0.16 -6.33 -16.19
CA LYS A 99 -1.08 -6.37 -15.06
C LYS A 99 -0.46 -5.71 -13.83
N ARG A 100 -1.30 -5.27 -12.91
CA ARG A 100 -0.91 -4.70 -11.62
C ARG A 100 -1.49 -5.57 -10.52
N LYS A 101 -0.67 -6.45 -9.97
CA LYS A 101 -1.12 -7.50 -9.04
C LYS A 101 -0.76 -7.13 -7.60
N PRO A 102 -1.72 -7.08 -6.67
CA PRO A 102 -1.48 -6.68 -5.28
C PRO A 102 -0.71 -7.73 -4.46
N TYR A 103 -0.49 -8.92 -5.01
CA TYR A 103 0.22 -10.05 -4.38
C TYR A 103 1.45 -10.51 -5.19
N ASP A 104 1.86 -9.76 -6.20
CA ASP A 104 3.10 -9.96 -6.94
C ASP A 104 4.17 -9.03 -6.36
N TRP A 105 5.37 -9.56 -6.08
CA TRP A 105 6.41 -8.80 -5.40
C TRP A 105 6.96 -7.66 -6.22
N ASP A 106 7.16 -7.84 -7.51
CA ASP A 106 7.69 -6.80 -8.39
C ASP A 106 6.71 -5.62 -8.49
N ASP A 107 5.41 -5.93 -8.61
CA ASP A 107 4.34 -4.92 -8.68
C ASP A 107 4.19 -4.19 -7.35
N VAL A 108 4.25 -4.92 -6.23
CA VAL A 108 4.10 -4.34 -4.89
C VAL A 108 5.26 -3.40 -4.57
N ILE A 109 6.50 -3.84 -4.80
CA ILE A 109 7.69 -3.02 -4.57
C ILE A 109 7.65 -1.77 -5.45
N ALA A 110 7.36 -1.92 -6.75
CA ALA A 110 7.23 -0.81 -7.68
C ALA A 110 6.11 0.16 -7.28
N SER A 111 4.97 -0.38 -6.81
CA SER A 111 3.81 0.43 -6.39
C SER A 111 4.07 1.22 -5.12
N ILE A 112 4.71 0.63 -4.10
CA ILE A 112 5.09 1.34 -2.87
C ILE A 112 6.12 2.42 -3.21
N THR A 113 7.11 2.10 -4.02
CA THR A 113 8.11 3.06 -4.50
C THR A 113 7.44 4.24 -5.20
N ASN A 114 6.54 3.98 -6.16
CA ASN A 114 5.79 5.01 -6.86
C ASN A 114 4.92 5.85 -5.92
N TYR A 115 4.30 5.22 -4.91
CA TYR A 115 3.53 5.94 -3.89
C TYR A 115 4.40 6.96 -3.16
N LEU A 116 5.57 6.54 -2.65
CA LEU A 116 6.49 7.41 -1.91
C LEU A 116 6.96 8.59 -2.76
N ILE A 117 7.33 8.34 -4.01
CA ILE A 117 7.75 9.37 -4.97
C ILE A 117 6.65 10.39 -5.20
N LYS A 118 5.45 9.93 -5.53
CA LYS A 118 4.29 10.78 -5.79
C LYS A 118 3.88 11.60 -4.56
N ASN A 119 4.27 11.17 -3.36
CA ASN A 119 4.03 11.88 -2.12
C ASN A 119 5.27 12.64 -1.58
N GLY A 120 6.25 12.90 -2.45
CA GLY A 120 7.34 13.84 -2.18
C GLY A 120 8.58 13.21 -1.55
N TYR A 121 8.81 11.90 -1.76
CA TYR A 121 10.11 11.30 -1.45
C TYR A 121 11.20 12.00 -2.27
N PRO A 122 12.35 12.37 -1.68
CA PRO A 122 13.37 13.11 -2.40
C PRO A 122 13.96 12.29 -3.56
N SER A 123 14.19 12.94 -4.69
CA SER A 123 14.84 12.32 -5.87
C SER A 123 16.34 12.15 -5.68
N GLU A 124 16.96 13.01 -4.89
CA GLU A 124 18.38 13.00 -4.59
C GLU A 124 18.60 13.38 -3.11
N GLY A 125 19.59 12.72 -2.49
CA GLY A 125 20.01 13.02 -1.11
C GLY A 125 19.08 12.51 -0.02
N ASP A 126 19.52 12.69 1.22
CA ASP A 126 18.82 12.28 2.44
C ASP A 126 18.12 13.49 3.08
N ASP A 127 17.03 13.96 2.48
CA ASP A 127 16.16 14.94 3.15
C ASP A 127 15.19 14.23 4.08
N ASP A 128 15.60 14.07 5.35
CA ASP A 128 14.81 13.42 6.39
C ASP A 128 13.38 13.96 6.50
N LYS A 129 13.17 15.24 6.26
CA LYS A 129 11.85 15.87 6.34
C LYS A 129 10.95 15.42 5.20
N SER A 130 11.46 15.34 3.99
CA SER A 130 10.71 14.85 2.82
C SER A 130 10.47 13.35 2.90
N ILE A 131 11.44 12.57 3.38
CA ILE A 131 11.28 11.15 3.67
C ILE A 131 10.17 10.95 4.71
N TYR A 132 10.24 11.66 5.85
CA TYR A 132 9.21 11.59 6.88
C TYR A 132 7.82 11.88 6.32
N LYS A 133 7.69 12.96 5.54
CA LYS A 133 6.42 13.42 4.96
C LYS A 133 5.83 12.38 3.98
N SER A 134 6.66 11.77 3.14
CA SER A 134 6.23 10.77 2.18
C SER A 134 5.73 9.48 2.87
N VAL A 135 6.44 9.03 3.91
CA VAL A 135 6.02 7.88 4.72
C VAL A 135 4.76 8.21 5.55
N PHE A 136 4.65 9.43 6.09
CA PHE A 136 3.44 9.89 6.79
C PHE A 136 2.21 9.91 5.87
N ALA A 137 2.38 10.22 4.58
CA ALA A 137 1.29 10.15 3.61
C ALA A 137 0.76 8.72 3.44
N TYR A 138 1.61 7.69 3.60
CA TYR A 138 1.22 6.29 3.50
C TYR A 138 0.27 5.89 4.65
N ASN A 139 0.61 6.30 5.87
CA ASN A 139 -0.25 6.13 7.04
C ASN A 139 -0.07 7.37 7.96
N HIS A 140 -1.15 8.13 8.16
CA HIS A 140 -1.17 9.41 8.88
C HIS A 140 -1.00 9.24 10.40
N ALA A 141 0.08 8.59 10.82
CA ALA A 141 0.42 8.38 12.23
C ALA A 141 1.94 8.50 12.47
N ASP A 142 2.36 9.37 13.38
CA ASP A 142 3.78 9.57 13.71
C ASP A 142 4.47 8.28 14.17
N ASN A 143 3.75 7.45 14.93
CA ASN A 143 4.29 6.17 15.40
C ASN A 143 4.53 5.19 14.23
N TYR A 144 3.73 5.26 13.18
CA TYR A 144 3.96 4.49 11.97
C TYR A 144 5.27 4.90 11.29
N VAL A 145 5.46 6.19 11.08
CA VAL A 145 6.69 6.71 10.45
C VAL A 145 7.92 6.32 11.26
N LYS A 146 7.87 6.50 12.61
CA LYS A 146 8.97 6.10 13.50
C LYS A 146 9.27 4.60 13.39
N ALA A 147 8.25 3.76 13.32
CA ALA A 147 8.41 2.32 13.17
C ALA A 147 9.06 1.94 11.83
N VAL A 148 8.59 2.55 10.72
CA VAL A 148 9.17 2.34 9.38
C VAL A 148 10.65 2.73 9.37
N LEU A 149 10.99 3.93 9.85
CA LEU A 149 12.36 4.43 9.85
C LEU A 149 13.27 3.62 10.78
N ALA A 150 12.81 3.25 11.96
CA ALA A 150 13.58 2.43 12.89
C ALA A 150 13.85 1.01 12.31
N LEU A 151 12.83 0.39 11.72
CA LEU A 151 12.96 -0.92 11.10
C LEU A 151 13.90 -0.87 9.89
N SER A 152 13.83 0.18 9.06
CA SER A 152 14.73 0.33 7.91
C SER A 152 16.19 0.42 8.32
N GLN A 153 16.48 1.17 9.39
CA GLN A 153 17.83 1.27 9.94
C GLN A 153 18.33 -0.08 10.52
N GLU A 154 17.44 -0.81 11.19
CA GLU A 154 17.79 -2.11 11.76
C GLU A 154 18.05 -3.17 10.69
N ILE A 155 17.23 -3.22 9.65
CA ILE A 155 17.46 -4.11 8.49
C ILE A 155 18.81 -3.77 7.84
N LYS A 156 19.10 -2.48 7.62
CA LYS A 156 20.34 -2.00 7.00
C LYS A 156 21.59 -2.41 7.78
N LYS A 157 21.53 -2.35 9.13
CA LYS A 157 22.65 -2.79 10.00
C LYS A 157 22.93 -4.28 9.94
N ASN A 158 21.90 -5.10 9.73
CA ASN A 158 22.02 -6.56 9.75
C ASN A 158 22.38 -7.17 8.38
N ILE A 159 22.37 -6.38 7.30
CA ILE A 159 22.74 -6.83 5.95
C ILE A 159 24.17 -6.39 5.58
N ASN A 160 24.70 -5.35 6.21
CA ASN A 160 26.09 -4.89 6.07
C ASN A 160 26.99 -5.50 7.14
#